data_307cc62698a56b7b38e97b066c972023
#
_entry.id   307cc62698a56b7b38e97b066c972023
#
_cell.length_a   1.000
_cell.length_b   1.000
_cell.length_c   1.000
_cell.angle_alpha   90.00
_cell.angle_beta   90.00
_cell.angle_gamma   90.00
#
_symmetry.space_group_name_H-M   'P 1'
#
loop_
_entity.id
_entity.type
_entity.pdbx_description
1 polymer ?
#
loop_
_entity_poly.entity_id
_entity_poly.type
_entity_poly.pdbx_seq_one_letter_code
_entity_poly.pdbx_strand_id
1 'polypeptide(L)'
;SHGGAAENVMQMAKEIGKPENAADYVKNLLSNRERVMGFGHRVYKAEDPRAGHLRSGVKKLSEEMGQPEWYQILEAVVEAMQPYARRGIHVNVDFFAGVIYYLNGVPQDLFVPIFAVGRIPGWTIQVVEQFRHNILIRPLLQYTGEHDLQYVPIADR
;
A
#
# COMPACT_ATOMS: atom_id res chain seq x y z
N SER A 1 -3.94 5.68 -0.32
CA SER A 1 -2.74 6.21 -0.99
C SER A 1 -1.49 5.53 -0.46
N HIS A 2 -0.43 5.46 -1.27
CA HIS A 2 0.83 4.84 -0.88
C HIS A 2 1.44 5.50 0.37
N GLY A 3 2.05 4.71 1.22
CA GLY A 3 2.66 5.12 2.47
C GLY A 3 1.75 4.85 3.68
N GLY A 4 0.55 5.35 3.70
CA GLY A 4 -0.42 5.02 4.75
C GLY A 4 -0.87 3.56 4.72
N ALA A 5 -0.75 2.87 3.58
CA ALA A 5 -1.10 1.45 3.49
C ALA A 5 -0.15 0.57 4.32
N ALA A 6 1.16 0.81 4.30
CA ALA A 6 2.14 0.06 5.09
C ALA A 6 1.92 0.27 6.61
N GLU A 7 1.60 1.50 7.02
CA GLU A 7 1.23 1.83 8.39
C GLU A 7 -0.03 1.05 8.83
N ASN A 8 -1.07 1.08 8.01
CA ASN A 8 -2.32 0.37 8.30
C ASN A 8 -2.16 -1.15 8.28
N VAL A 9 -1.25 -1.70 7.46
CA VAL A 9 -0.91 -3.15 7.51
C VAL A 9 -0.28 -3.50 8.84
N MET A 10 0.68 -2.68 9.34
CA MET A 10 1.29 -2.95 10.63
C MET A 10 0.26 -2.83 11.78
N GLN A 11 -0.64 -1.85 11.70
CA GLN A 11 -1.73 -1.73 12.66
C GLN A 11 -2.64 -2.96 12.63
N MET A 12 -3.05 -3.41 11.44
CA MET A 12 -3.83 -4.64 11.25
C MET A 12 -3.13 -5.86 11.85
N ALA A 13 -1.81 -6.02 11.61
CA ALA A 13 -1.06 -7.14 12.16
C ALA A 13 -1.04 -7.12 13.70
N LYS A 14 -0.92 -5.94 14.32
CA LYS A 14 -1.01 -5.77 15.77
C LYS A 14 -2.40 -6.11 16.32
N GLU A 15 -3.45 -5.74 15.62
CA GLU A 15 -4.84 -6.05 16.00
C GLU A 15 -5.15 -7.54 15.92
N ILE A 16 -4.63 -8.22 14.89
CA ILE A 16 -4.73 -9.68 14.75
C ILE A 16 -4.01 -10.38 15.91
N GLY A 17 -2.82 -9.91 16.26
CA GLY A 17 -2.03 -10.35 17.40
C GLY A 17 -1.46 -11.76 17.29
N LYS A 18 -2.21 -12.73 16.72
CA LYS A 18 -1.77 -14.12 16.53
C LYS A 18 -2.26 -14.67 15.18
N PRO A 19 -1.47 -15.55 14.53
CA PRO A 19 -1.83 -16.10 13.21
C PRO A 19 -3.23 -16.75 13.17
N GLU A 20 -3.62 -17.42 14.25
CA GLU A 20 -4.91 -18.12 14.37
C GLU A 20 -6.11 -17.19 14.22
N ASN A 21 -5.97 -15.93 14.59
CA ASN A 21 -7.04 -14.93 14.54
C ASN A 21 -7.22 -14.32 13.13
N ALA A 22 -6.27 -14.50 12.23
CA ALA A 22 -6.24 -13.81 10.94
C ALA A 22 -7.47 -14.11 10.07
N ALA A 23 -7.90 -15.36 10.03
CA ALA A 23 -9.03 -15.77 9.21
C ALA A 23 -10.35 -15.10 9.67
N ASP A 24 -10.62 -15.08 10.96
CA ASP A 24 -11.81 -14.45 11.51
C ASP A 24 -11.75 -12.92 11.39
N TYR A 25 -10.58 -12.32 11.59
CA TYR A 25 -10.37 -10.89 11.40
C TYR A 25 -10.67 -10.47 9.96
N VAL A 26 -10.08 -11.16 8.97
CA VAL A 26 -10.31 -10.90 7.54
C VAL A 26 -11.78 -11.07 7.18
N LYS A 27 -12.42 -12.14 7.66
CA LYS A 27 -13.85 -12.41 7.45
C LYS A 27 -14.72 -11.27 8.00
N ASN A 28 -14.39 -10.75 9.18
CA ASN A 28 -15.12 -9.65 9.81
C ASN A 28 -14.99 -8.36 8.97
N LEU A 29 -13.78 -7.95 8.57
CA LEU A 29 -13.57 -6.79 7.70
C LEU A 29 -14.40 -6.90 6.41
N LEU A 30 -14.35 -8.04 5.74
CA LEU A 30 -15.05 -8.25 4.47
C LEU A 30 -16.56 -8.26 4.63
N SER A 31 -17.09 -8.79 5.75
CA SER A 31 -18.52 -8.77 6.08
C SER A 31 -19.02 -7.32 6.28
N ASN A 32 -18.18 -6.47 6.84
CA ASN A 32 -18.45 -5.05 7.03
C ASN A 32 -18.17 -4.20 5.77
N ARG A 33 -17.81 -4.83 4.63
CA ARG A 33 -17.39 -4.17 3.39
C ARG A 33 -16.14 -3.29 3.55
N GLU A 34 -15.33 -3.59 4.53
CA GLU A 34 -14.06 -2.94 4.76
C GLU A 34 -12.95 -3.58 3.92
N ARG A 35 -11.86 -2.84 3.73
CA ARG A 35 -10.73 -3.30 2.91
C ARG A 35 -9.69 -3.97 3.78
N VAL A 36 -9.19 -5.11 3.32
CA VAL A 36 -7.97 -5.70 3.87
C VAL A 36 -6.77 -4.93 3.32
N MET A 37 -6.01 -4.31 4.21
CA MET A 37 -4.88 -3.46 3.83
C MET A 37 -3.74 -4.27 3.22
N GLY A 38 -3.02 -3.67 2.25
CA GLY A 38 -1.94 -4.34 1.54
C GLY A 38 -2.39 -5.28 0.41
N PHE A 39 -3.70 -5.31 0.08
CA PHE A 39 -4.25 -6.09 -1.03
C PHE A 39 -4.84 -5.20 -2.12
N GLY A 40 -4.68 -5.68 -3.37
CA GLY A 40 -5.14 -5.00 -4.56
C GLY A 40 -4.16 -3.94 -5.08
N HIS A 41 -4.21 -3.71 -6.38
CA HIS A 41 -3.41 -2.71 -7.06
C HIS A 41 -4.20 -2.12 -8.23
N ARG A 42 -3.99 -0.83 -8.51
CA ARG A 42 -4.72 -0.18 -9.60
C ARG A 42 -4.31 -0.71 -10.99
N VAL A 43 -3.06 -1.07 -11.14
CA VAL A 43 -2.47 -1.54 -12.39
C VAL A 43 -2.35 -3.07 -12.41
N TYR A 44 -1.68 -3.65 -11.42
CA TYR A 44 -1.46 -5.10 -11.36
C TYR A 44 -2.76 -5.85 -11.04
N LYS A 45 -3.07 -6.86 -11.86
CA LYS A 45 -4.17 -7.82 -11.64
C LYS A 45 -3.66 -9.20 -11.19
N ALA A 46 -2.35 -9.30 -10.99
CA ALA A 46 -1.63 -10.41 -10.40
C ALA A 46 -0.87 -9.92 -9.19
N GLU A 47 -0.15 -10.80 -8.51
CA GLU A 47 0.72 -10.43 -7.40
C GLU A 47 1.75 -9.39 -7.84
N ASP A 48 1.95 -8.37 -7.02
CA ASP A 48 2.95 -7.33 -7.25
C ASP A 48 4.35 -7.97 -7.24
N PRO A 49 5.14 -7.87 -8.31
CA PRO A 49 6.46 -8.51 -8.39
C PRO A 49 7.42 -8.07 -7.28
N ARG A 50 7.20 -6.88 -6.70
CA ARG A 50 7.99 -6.39 -5.57
C ARG A 50 7.63 -7.10 -4.27
N ALA A 51 6.38 -7.54 -4.12
CA ALA A 51 5.90 -8.21 -2.92
C ALA A 51 6.63 -9.55 -2.68
N GLY A 52 6.92 -10.32 -3.74
CA GLY A 52 7.65 -11.57 -3.63
C GLY A 52 9.06 -11.42 -3.02
N HIS A 53 9.77 -10.36 -3.42
CA HIS A 53 11.09 -10.06 -2.83
C HIS A 53 10.98 -9.67 -1.36
N LEU A 54 9.99 -8.85 -1.00
CA LEU A 54 9.79 -8.43 0.38
C LEU A 54 9.30 -9.58 1.26
N ARG A 55 8.53 -10.52 0.72
CA ARG A 55 8.05 -11.72 1.45
C ARG A 55 9.20 -12.54 1.99
N SER A 56 10.20 -12.84 1.17
CA SER A 56 11.40 -13.55 1.61
C SER A 56 12.23 -12.74 2.60
N GLY A 57 12.31 -11.42 2.38
CA GLY A 57 13.00 -10.49 3.28
C GLY A 57 12.36 -10.42 4.66
N VAL A 58 11.04 -10.30 4.77
CA VAL A 58 10.36 -10.23 6.07
C VAL A 58 10.45 -11.55 6.82
N LYS A 59 10.39 -12.69 6.12
CA LYS A 59 10.59 -14.00 6.74
C LYS A 59 11.95 -14.09 7.43
N LYS A 60 13.00 -13.83 6.67
CA LYS A 60 14.37 -13.88 7.19
C LYS A 60 14.59 -12.90 8.35
N LEU A 61 14.16 -11.65 8.17
CA LEU A 61 14.34 -10.60 9.16
C LEU A 61 13.59 -10.92 10.47
N SER A 62 12.35 -11.42 10.40
CA SER A 62 11.57 -11.77 11.58
C SER A 62 12.19 -12.93 12.36
N GLU A 63 12.76 -13.92 11.67
CA GLU A 63 13.49 -15.03 12.28
C GLU A 63 14.79 -14.54 12.97
N GLU A 64 15.58 -13.69 12.30
CA GLU A 64 16.81 -13.09 12.83
C GLU A 64 16.56 -12.20 14.05
N MET A 65 15.43 -11.51 14.07
CA MET A 65 15.03 -10.65 15.19
C MET A 65 14.34 -11.42 16.35
N GLY A 66 14.14 -12.74 16.19
CA GLY A 66 13.45 -13.56 17.19
C GLY A 66 11.95 -13.24 17.32
N GLN A 67 11.34 -12.71 16.27
CA GLN A 67 9.93 -12.32 16.21
C GLN A 67 9.22 -12.93 14.98
N PRO A 68 9.27 -14.27 14.80
CA PRO A 68 8.73 -14.94 13.61
C PRO A 68 7.21 -14.81 13.49
N GLU A 69 6.52 -14.50 14.59
CA GLU A 69 5.07 -14.33 14.64
C GLU A 69 4.56 -13.26 13.64
N TRP A 70 5.31 -12.20 13.39
CA TRP A 70 4.91 -11.17 12.43
C TRP A 70 4.78 -11.71 11.01
N TYR A 71 5.76 -12.51 10.57
CA TYR A 71 5.67 -13.17 9.28
C TYR A 71 4.53 -14.18 9.23
N GLN A 72 4.34 -14.96 10.31
CA GLN A 72 3.26 -15.95 10.39
C GLN A 72 1.87 -15.31 10.33
N ILE A 73 1.66 -14.15 10.97
CA ILE A 73 0.42 -13.37 10.88
C ILE A 73 0.17 -12.94 9.43
N LEU A 74 1.20 -12.41 8.74
CA LEU A 74 1.05 -12.01 7.34
C LEU A 74 0.70 -13.19 6.43
N GLU A 75 1.33 -14.34 6.60
CA GLU A 75 1.02 -15.54 5.81
C GLU A 75 -0.41 -16.03 6.06
N ALA A 76 -0.87 -16.00 7.30
CA ALA A 76 -2.25 -16.37 7.64
C ALA A 76 -3.28 -15.42 7.00
N VAL A 77 -2.96 -14.12 6.91
CA VAL A 77 -3.81 -13.15 6.18
C VAL A 77 -3.78 -13.43 4.67
N VAL A 78 -2.63 -13.76 4.09
CA VAL A 78 -2.51 -14.15 2.67
C VAL A 78 -3.38 -15.38 2.38
N GLU A 79 -3.33 -16.40 3.25
CA GLU A 79 -4.15 -17.61 3.13
C GLU A 79 -5.64 -17.28 3.20
N ALA A 80 -6.06 -16.48 4.16
CA ALA A 80 -7.46 -16.05 4.29
C ALA A 80 -7.97 -15.27 3.07
N MET A 81 -7.09 -14.58 2.36
CA MET A 81 -7.41 -13.81 1.16
C MET A 81 -7.34 -14.60 -0.15
N GLN A 82 -6.88 -15.86 -0.16
CA GLN A 82 -6.76 -16.71 -1.36
C GLN A 82 -8.05 -16.80 -2.19
N PRO A 83 -9.26 -16.91 -1.61
CA PRO A 83 -10.48 -16.97 -2.42
C PRO A 83 -10.71 -15.73 -3.31
N TYR A 84 -10.12 -14.60 -2.94
CA TYR A 84 -10.26 -13.32 -3.65
C TYR A 84 -9.20 -13.11 -4.74
N ALA A 85 -8.15 -13.94 -4.79
CA ALA A 85 -7.11 -13.89 -5.81
C ALA A 85 -7.70 -14.05 -7.23
N ARG A 86 -8.72 -14.89 -7.40
CA ARG A 86 -9.44 -15.08 -8.68
C ARG A 86 -10.12 -13.79 -9.18
N ARG A 87 -10.33 -12.81 -8.32
CA ARG A 87 -10.88 -11.48 -8.66
C ARG A 87 -9.79 -10.44 -8.93
N GLY A 88 -8.53 -10.85 -9.01
CA GLY A 88 -7.37 -9.97 -9.20
C GLY A 88 -6.99 -9.19 -7.93
N ILE A 89 -7.39 -9.67 -6.75
CA ILE A 89 -7.03 -9.06 -5.46
C ILE A 89 -5.87 -9.84 -4.87
N HIS A 90 -4.66 -9.33 -5.11
CA HIS A 90 -3.41 -9.93 -4.67
C HIS A 90 -2.66 -8.99 -3.75
N VAL A 91 -1.66 -9.51 -3.07
CA VAL A 91 -0.74 -8.76 -2.23
C VAL A 91 -0.02 -7.69 -3.04
N ASN A 92 0.11 -6.50 -2.48
CA ASN A 92 0.91 -5.41 -3.02
C ASN A 92 2.17 -5.15 -2.18
N VAL A 93 3.01 -4.23 -2.62
CA VAL A 93 4.30 -3.93 -1.98
C VAL A 93 4.17 -3.48 -0.53
N ASP A 94 3.11 -2.76 -0.17
CA ASP A 94 2.93 -2.18 1.16
C ASP A 94 2.68 -3.26 2.23
N PHE A 95 2.17 -4.44 1.83
CA PHE A 95 1.80 -5.51 2.74
C PHE A 95 2.99 -6.02 3.56
N PHE A 96 4.10 -6.31 2.92
CA PHE A 96 5.31 -6.78 3.62
C PHE A 96 6.18 -5.63 4.12
N ALA A 97 6.17 -4.48 3.42
CA ALA A 97 7.00 -3.34 3.76
C ALA A 97 6.72 -2.81 5.18
N GLY A 98 5.47 -2.77 5.61
CA GLY A 98 5.09 -2.29 6.94
C GLY A 98 5.78 -3.05 8.08
N VAL A 99 5.79 -4.39 7.98
CA VAL A 99 6.45 -5.22 8.99
C VAL A 99 7.98 -5.12 8.90
N ILE A 100 8.56 -4.98 7.70
CA ILE A 100 10.00 -4.76 7.54
C ILE A 100 10.42 -3.45 8.23
N TYR A 101 9.67 -2.37 8.04
CA TYR A 101 9.95 -1.09 8.71
C TYR A 101 9.88 -1.23 10.23
N TYR A 102 8.83 -1.88 10.72
CA TYR A 102 8.64 -2.11 12.14
C TYR A 102 9.78 -2.91 12.77
N LEU A 103 10.18 -4.02 12.15
CA LEU A 103 11.29 -4.87 12.62
C LEU A 103 12.64 -4.12 12.60
N ASN A 104 12.83 -3.18 11.70
CA ASN A 104 14.00 -2.29 11.68
C ASN A 104 13.90 -1.12 12.68
N GLY A 105 12.90 -1.09 13.55
CA GLY A 105 12.74 -0.08 14.59
C GLY A 105 12.27 1.29 14.05
N VAL A 106 11.74 1.37 12.82
CA VAL A 106 11.15 2.60 12.31
C VAL A 106 9.82 2.86 13.01
N PRO A 107 9.63 4.03 13.63
CA PRO A 107 8.34 4.41 14.18
C PRO A 107 7.24 4.39 13.11
N GLN A 108 6.04 3.93 13.48
CA GLN A 108 4.96 3.68 12.51
C GLN A 108 4.51 4.94 11.77
N ASP A 109 4.52 6.09 12.43
CA ASP A 109 4.23 7.42 11.87
C ASP A 109 5.29 7.90 10.85
N LEU A 110 6.46 7.27 10.82
CA LEU A 110 7.52 7.55 9.85
C LEU A 110 7.53 6.62 8.62
N PHE A 111 6.59 5.69 8.49
CA PHE A 111 6.55 4.77 7.34
C PHE A 111 6.31 5.52 6.02
N VAL A 112 5.48 6.55 6.02
CA VAL A 112 5.27 7.42 4.85
C VAL A 112 6.52 8.25 4.53
N PRO A 113 7.15 8.96 5.48
CA PRO A 113 8.41 9.66 5.26
C PRO A 113 9.53 8.78 4.70
N ILE A 114 9.74 7.57 5.26
CA ILE A 114 10.82 6.69 4.79
C ILE A 114 10.56 6.17 3.37
N PHE A 115 9.30 5.90 3.04
CA PHE A 115 8.92 5.57 1.67
C PHE A 115 9.23 6.74 0.71
N ALA A 116 8.95 7.97 1.11
CA ALA A 116 9.25 9.17 0.32
C ALA A 116 10.76 9.35 0.11
N VAL A 117 11.59 9.13 1.15
CA VAL A 117 13.05 9.14 1.03
C VAL A 117 13.53 8.14 -0.05
N GLY A 118 13.01 6.92 -0.03
CA GLY A 118 13.32 5.92 -1.05
C GLY A 118 12.85 6.29 -2.47
N ARG A 119 11.87 7.19 -2.60
CA ARG A 119 11.34 7.65 -3.88
C ARG A 119 12.11 8.86 -4.47
N ILE A 120 12.82 9.62 -3.64
CA ILE A 120 13.56 10.83 -4.07
C ILE A 120 14.50 10.56 -5.27
N PRO A 121 15.33 9.50 -5.30
CA PRO A 121 16.17 9.23 -6.46
C PRO A 121 15.38 9.11 -7.77
N GLY A 122 14.24 8.42 -7.73
CA GLY A 122 13.37 8.28 -8.89
C GLY A 122 12.78 9.63 -9.35
N TRP A 123 12.32 10.45 -8.44
CA TRP A 123 11.83 11.81 -8.76
C TRP A 123 12.95 12.68 -9.33
N THR A 124 14.15 12.62 -8.77
CA THR A 124 15.29 13.38 -9.25
C THR A 124 15.64 13.01 -10.69
N ILE A 125 15.68 11.71 -11.01
CA ILE A 125 15.93 11.22 -12.38
C ILE A 125 14.86 11.75 -13.34
N GLN A 126 13.59 11.65 -12.98
CA GLN A 126 12.48 12.14 -13.80
C GLN A 126 12.57 13.66 -14.06
N VAL A 127 12.92 14.43 -13.02
CA VAL A 127 13.09 15.89 -13.15
C VAL A 127 14.27 16.21 -14.06
N VAL A 128 15.42 15.54 -13.92
CA VAL A 128 16.58 15.75 -14.77
C VAL A 128 16.30 15.39 -16.23
N GLU A 129 15.56 14.29 -16.47
CA GLU A 129 15.11 13.89 -17.80
C GLU A 129 14.20 14.97 -18.41
N GLN A 130 13.23 15.47 -17.64
CA GLN A 130 12.34 16.55 -18.08
C GLN A 130 13.11 17.82 -18.43
N PHE A 131 14.12 18.21 -17.65
CA PHE A 131 14.94 19.38 -17.95
C PHE A 131 15.78 19.23 -19.24
N ARG A 132 16.22 18.03 -19.57
CA ARG A 132 16.97 17.75 -20.80
C ARG A 132 16.11 17.92 -22.07
N HIS A 133 14.84 17.60 -21.98
CA HIS A 133 13.86 17.66 -23.05
C HIS A 133 12.62 18.42 -22.59
N ASN A 134 12.83 19.67 -22.14
CA ASN A 134 11.80 20.46 -21.49
C ASN A 134 10.67 20.81 -22.46
N ILE A 135 9.63 20.03 -22.43
CA ILE A 135 8.39 20.24 -23.16
C ILE A 135 7.20 20.37 -22.19
N LEU A 136 6.24 21.19 -22.56
CA LEU A 136 5.00 21.29 -21.79
C LEU A 136 4.22 19.96 -21.89
N ILE A 137 4.11 19.24 -20.77
CA ILE A 137 3.25 18.06 -20.68
C ILE A 137 1.84 18.53 -20.36
N ARG A 138 1.00 18.56 -21.39
CA ARG A 138 -0.40 18.93 -21.27
C ARG A 138 -1.28 17.84 -21.88
N PRO A 139 -1.87 16.95 -21.05
CA PRO A 139 -2.80 15.93 -21.53
C PRO A 139 -3.99 16.59 -22.24
N LEU A 140 -4.40 16.02 -23.37
CA LEU A 140 -5.68 16.37 -23.98
C LEU A 140 -6.80 15.76 -23.14
N LEU A 141 -7.65 16.60 -22.58
CA LEU A 141 -8.75 16.19 -21.74
C LEU A 141 -10.07 16.61 -22.39
N GLN A 142 -11.06 15.76 -22.27
CA GLN A 142 -12.44 16.11 -22.57
C GLN A 142 -13.09 16.59 -21.26
N TYR A 143 -13.54 17.83 -21.25
CA TYR A 143 -14.33 18.34 -20.13
C TYR A 143 -15.71 17.68 -20.14
N THR A 144 -16.12 17.11 -19.01
CA THR A 144 -17.42 16.42 -18.86
C THR A 144 -18.30 17.06 -17.78
N GLY A 145 -17.91 18.23 -17.28
CA GLY A 145 -18.70 19.00 -16.33
C GLY A 145 -19.75 19.88 -17.03
N GLU A 146 -20.46 20.66 -16.25
CA GLU A 146 -21.44 21.61 -16.73
C GLU A 146 -20.75 22.75 -17.49
N HIS A 147 -21.35 23.17 -18.64
CA HIS A 147 -20.88 24.25 -19.46
C HIS A 147 -21.65 25.55 -19.14
N ASP A 148 -21.05 26.68 -19.52
CA ASP A 148 -21.68 28.02 -19.44
C ASP A 148 -22.12 28.46 -18.04
N LEU A 149 -21.43 27.91 -17.01
CA LEU A 149 -21.65 28.30 -15.62
C LEU A 149 -21.33 29.78 -15.43
N GLN A 150 -22.27 30.50 -14.81
CA GLN A 150 -22.07 31.90 -14.45
C GLN A 150 -21.30 31.96 -13.12
N TYR A 151 -20.38 32.92 -13.04
CA TYR A 151 -19.69 33.18 -11.78
C TYR A 151 -20.66 33.74 -10.75
N VAL A 152 -20.80 33.09 -9.61
CA VAL A 152 -21.56 33.59 -8.46
C VAL A 152 -20.57 34.16 -7.45
N PRO A 153 -20.65 35.44 -7.07
CA PRO A 153 -19.81 36.03 -6.03
C PRO A 153 -19.90 35.27 -4.69
N ILE A 154 -18.83 35.31 -3.93
CA ILE A 154 -18.78 34.57 -2.62
C ILE A 154 -19.91 35.00 -1.69
N ALA A 155 -20.30 36.28 -1.73
CA ALA A 155 -21.38 36.83 -0.92
C ALA A 155 -22.77 36.27 -1.26
N ASP A 156 -22.91 35.69 -2.44
CA ASP A 156 -24.19 35.23 -3.00
C ASP A 156 -24.26 33.69 -3.14
N ARG A 157 -23.27 32.96 -2.53
CA ARG A 157 -23.19 31.50 -2.55
C ARG A 157 -23.84 30.86 -1.34
#